data_bb5c2dcff9e05b4d597281ba041d5f00
#
_entry.id   bb5c2dcff9e05b4d597281ba041d5f00
#
_cell.length_a   1.000
_cell.length_b   1.000
_cell.length_c   1.000
_cell.angle_alpha   90.00
_cell.angle_beta   90.00
_cell.angle_gamma   90.00
#
_symmetry.space_group_name_H-M   'P 1'
#
loop_
_entity.id
_entity.type
_entity.pdbx_description
1 polymer ?
#
loop_
_entity_poly.entity_id
_entity_poly.type
_entity_poly.pdbx_seq_one_letter_code
_entity_poly.pdbx_strand_id
1 'polypeptide(L)'
;MSAEQKESILFSAELKPILFKDNKMNSLNLPSYPTKTQKKGDKVTIFDPLRRKYVTLTPEEWVRQHFINYLTVHLGYPLSMLANEVELQIGQKKLRCDSVLYDHQAKPRMIVEYKAPGITITQKVFDQISAYNLLLHVDYLIVSNGIDHYCCKMDYNSKKYLFLEEIPRYENL
;
A
#
# COMPACT_ATOMS: atom_id res chain seq x y z
N MET A 1 -17.92 -0.59 28.12
CA MET A 1 -17.28 -0.02 26.92
C MET A 1 -17.49 -1.01 25.78
N SER A 2 -18.19 -0.60 24.74
CA SER A 2 -18.47 -1.46 23.57
C SER A 2 -17.19 -1.68 22.74
N ALA A 3 -17.16 -2.72 21.92
CA ALA A 3 -16.06 -3.01 21.01
C ALA A 3 -15.74 -1.80 20.09
N GLU A 4 -16.77 -1.07 19.62
CA GLU A 4 -16.65 0.15 18.83
C GLU A 4 -15.91 1.29 19.55
N GLN A 5 -16.08 1.43 20.87
CA GLN A 5 -15.37 2.45 21.66
C GLN A 5 -13.89 2.10 21.85
N LYS A 6 -13.52 0.80 21.87
CA LYS A 6 -12.12 0.36 21.96
C LYS A 6 -11.39 0.50 20.61
N GLU A 7 -12.08 0.34 19.49
CA GLU A 7 -11.50 0.52 18.15
C GLU A 7 -11.24 1.99 17.81
N SER A 8 -12.14 2.90 18.22
CA SER A 8 -11.94 4.34 17.99
C SER A 8 -10.75 4.93 18.78
N ILE A 9 -10.40 4.33 19.92
CA ILE A 9 -9.27 4.77 20.76
C ILE A 9 -7.92 4.36 20.12
N LEU A 10 -7.87 3.29 19.35
CA LEU A 10 -6.64 2.85 18.65
C LEU A 10 -6.26 3.75 17.47
N PHE A 11 -7.23 4.40 16.83
CA PHE A 11 -6.97 5.32 15.71
C PHE A 11 -6.73 6.78 16.16
N SER A 12 -7.17 7.15 17.38
CA SER A 12 -7.05 8.53 17.91
C SER A 12 -5.68 8.82 18.56
N ALA A 13 -4.86 7.82 18.83
CA ALA A 13 -3.53 8.01 19.38
C ALA A 13 -2.56 8.40 18.24
N GLU A 14 -2.49 9.70 17.92
CA GLU A 14 -1.42 10.39 17.18
C GLU A 14 -0.67 9.58 16.10
N LEU A 15 -1.40 9.01 15.14
CA LEU A 15 -0.80 8.44 13.93
C LEU A 15 -0.18 9.57 13.12
N LYS A 16 1.13 9.72 13.21
CA LYS A 16 1.87 10.65 12.36
C LYS A 16 2.14 9.98 11.02
N PRO A 17 1.77 10.60 9.89
CA PRO A 17 2.12 10.08 8.58
C PRO A 17 3.64 10.07 8.42
N ILE A 18 4.15 9.06 7.71
CA ILE A 18 5.57 8.99 7.33
C ILE A 18 5.84 10.06 6.29
N LEU A 19 6.74 11.02 6.58
CA LEU A 19 7.09 12.11 5.69
C LEU A 19 8.48 11.88 5.07
N PHE A 20 8.61 12.13 3.77
CA PHE A 20 9.87 12.08 3.05
C PHE A 20 10.45 13.48 2.87
N LYS A 21 11.77 13.65 3.14
CA LYS A 21 12.42 14.98 3.28
C LYS A 21 12.63 15.77 1.97
N ASP A 22 12.49 15.17 0.79
CA ASP A 22 12.88 15.79 -0.48
C ASP A 22 11.73 15.89 -1.47
N ASN A 23 10.81 16.87 -1.28
CA ASN A 23 9.76 17.06 -2.25
C ASN A 23 9.51 18.54 -2.60
N LYS A 24 10.20 19.04 -3.64
CA LYS A 24 10.01 20.42 -4.12
C LYS A 24 9.04 20.58 -5.29
N MET A 25 8.55 19.52 -5.97
CA MET A 25 7.77 19.71 -7.21
C MET A 25 6.68 18.67 -7.52
N ASN A 26 6.38 17.73 -6.67
CA ASN A 26 5.31 16.75 -6.93
C ASN A 26 4.19 16.87 -5.91
N SER A 27 2.95 16.71 -6.34
CA SER A 27 1.79 16.63 -5.47
C SER A 27 1.81 15.41 -4.54
N LEU A 28 2.79 14.49 -4.69
CA LEU A 28 2.99 13.33 -3.83
C LEU A 28 4.16 13.54 -2.88
N ASN A 29 4.03 12.99 -1.66
CA ASN A 29 5.10 12.85 -0.69
C ASN A 29 5.88 11.54 -0.94
N LEU A 30 6.42 11.40 -2.15
CA LEU A 30 7.19 10.25 -2.63
C LEU A 30 8.32 10.75 -3.55
N PRO A 31 9.45 10.05 -3.63
CA PRO A 31 10.49 10.38 -4.59
C PRO A 31 9.95 10.39 -6.03
N SER A 32 10.35 11.39 -6.79
CA SER A 32 10.02 11.45 -8.22
C SER A 32 10.76 10.37 -8.99
N TYR A 33 10.15 9.83 -10.03
CA TYR A 33 10.81 8.93 -10.97
C TYR A 33 10.29 9.15 -12.40
N PRO A 34 11.07 8.80 -13.43
CA PRO A 34 10.66 8.98 -14.82
C PRO A 34 9.57 7.94 -15.17
N THR A 35 8.32 8.40 -15.25
CA THR A 35 7.19 7.58 -15.65
C THR A 35 7.08 7.45 -17.18
N LYS A 36 6.67 6.30 -17.68
CA LYS A 36 6.35 6.11 -19.10
C LYS A 36 4.84 6.25 -19.28
N THR A 37 4.41 7.34 -19.88
CA THR A 37 3.00 7.62 -20.15
C THR A 37 2.73 7.69 -21.64
N GLN A 38 1.50 7.35 -22.05
CA GLN A 38 1.01 7.48 -23.41
C GLN A 38 -0.36 8.16 -23.40
N LYS A 39 -0.63 8.99 -24.40
CA LYS A 39 -1.94 9.60 -24.61
C LYS A 39 -2.52 9.08 -25.93
N LYS A 40 -3.73 8.51 -25.88
CA LYS A 40 -4.49 8.08 -27.05
C LYS A 40 -5.90 8.67 -26.99
N GLY A 41 -6.16 9.69 -27.79
CA GLY A 41 -7.35 10.53 -27.63
C GLY A 41 -7.38 11.21 -26.27
N ASP A 42 -8.48 11.08 -25.55
CA ASP A 42 -8.66 11.67 -24.23
C ASP A 42 -8.15 10.76 -23.09
N LYS A 43 -7.72 9.54 -23.41
CA LYS A 43 -7.22 8.57 -22.42
C LYS A 43 -5.71 8.70 -22.25
N VAL A 44 -5.29 8.86 -21.00
CA VAL A 44 -3.88 8.78 -20.61
C VAL A 44 -3.64 7.44 -19.93
N THR A 45 -2.54 6.78 -20.30
CA THR A 45 -2.12 5.50 -19.71
C THR A 45 -0.70 5.62 -19.18
N ILE A 46 -0.37 4.82 -18.18
CA ILE A 46 0.96 4.69 -17.58
C ILE A 46 1.44 3.25 -17.69
N PHE A 47 2.73 3.05 -17.95
CA PHE A 47 3.30 1.72 -17.98
C PHE A 47 3.47 1.16 -16.55
N ASP A 48 2.87 0.00 -16.31
CA ASP A 48 3.04 -0.75 -15.07
C ASP A 48 4.13 -1.83 -15.26
N PRO A 49 5.27 -1.72 -14.58
CA PRO A 49 6.36 -2.68 -14.73
C PRO A 49 6.04 -4.07 -14.16
N LEU A 50 5.15 -4.17 -13.17
CA LEU A 50 4.71 -5.46 -12.60
C LEU A 50 3.78 -6.20 -13.55
N ARG A 51 2.77 -5.51 -14.09
CA ARG A 51 1.81 -6.07 -15.05
C ARG A 51 2.35 -6.10 -16.49
N ARG A 52 3.51 -5.47 -16.75
CA ARG A 52 4.19 -5.33 -18.05
C ARG A 52 3.28 -4.82 -19.17
N LYS A 53 2.41 -3.88 -18.84
CA LYS A 53 1.44 -3.29 -19.78
C LYS A 53 1.11 -1.85 -19.42
N TYR A 54 0.54 -1.12 -20.38
CA TYR A 54 -0.03 0.18 -20.13
C TYR A 54 -1.43 0.02 -19.52
N VAL A 55 -1.67 0.73 -18.42
CA VAL A 55 -2.94 0.77 -17.69
C VAL A 55 -3.48 2.18 -17.67
N THR A 56 -4.80 2.35 -17.49
CA THR A 56 -5.40 3.69 -17.39
C THR A 56 -4.79 4.44 -16.22
N LEU A 57 -4.31 5.65 -16.49
CA LEU A 57 -3.76 6.53 -15.46
C LEU A 57 -4.91 7.17 -14.67
N THR A 58 -5.16 6.64 -13.49
CA THR A 58 -6.05 7.22 -12.49
C THR A 58 -5.20 7.87 -11.38
N PRO A 59 -5.76 8.75 -10.53
CA PRO A 59 -5.03 9.30 -9.38
C PRO A 59 -4.50 8.21 -8.43
N GLU A 60 -5.25 7.13 -8.24
CA GLU A 60 -4.83 5.98 -7.43
C GLU A 60 -3.69 5.18 -8.11
N GLU A 61 -3.80 4.95 -9.44
CA GLU A 61 -2.74 4.29 -10.20
C GLU A 61 -1.44 5.13 -10.21
N TRP A 62 -1.55 6.46 -10.20
CA TRP A 62 -0.41 7.36 -10.05
C TRP A 62 0.31 7.14 -8.72
N VAL A 63 -0.44 7.05 -7.62
CA VAL A 63 0.12 6.73 -6.29
C VAL A 63 0.78 5.35 -6.31
N ARG A 64 0.07 4.34 -6.84
CA ARG A 64 0.60 2.95 -6.91
C ARG A 64 1.95 2.90 -7.61
N GLN A 65 2.09 3.50 -8.78
CA GLN A 65 3.33 3.46 -9.55
C GLN A 65 4.49 4.14 -8.84
N HIS A 66 4.26 5.29 -8.20
CA HIS A 66 5.29 5.99 -7.41
C HIS A 66 5.67 5.20 -6.17
N PHE A 67 4.69 4.60 -5.50
CA PHE A 67 4.96 3.83 -4.29
C PHE A 67 5.72 2.53 -4.58
N ILE A 68 5.37 1.82 -5.66
CA ILE A 68 6.13 0.64 -6.13
C ILE A 68 7.56 1.03 -6.49
N ASN A 69 7.76 2.15 -7.19
CA ASN A 69 9.10 2.66 -7.46
C ASN A 69 9.87 2.95 -6.17
N TYR A 70 9.23 3.58 -5.19
CA TYR A 70 9.83 3.84 -3.88
C TYR A 70 10.24 2.54 -3.18
N LEU A 71 9.36 1.55 -3.10
CA LEU A 71 9.68 0.25 -2.51
C LEU A 71 10.87 -0.40 -3.20
N THR A 72 10.89 -0.42 -4.53
CA THR A 72 11.89 -1.17 -5.29
C THR A 72 13.25 -0.46 -5.36
N VAL A 73 13.26 0.85 -5.64
CA VAL A 73 14.50 1.60 -5.87
C VAL A 73 15.12 2.11 -4.57
N HIS A 74 14.30 2.54 -3.62
CA HIS A 74 14.81 3.18 -2.40
C HIS A 74 14.85 2.23 -1.20
N LEU A 75 13.93 1.27 -1.11
CA LEU A 75 13.85 0.33 0.01
C LEU A 75 14.35 -1.10 -0.34
N GLY A 76 14.74 -1.35 -1.60
CA GLY A 76 15.38 -2.59 -2.03
C GLY A 76 14.44 -3.79 -2.21
N TYR A 77 13.14 -3.57 -2.32
CA TYR A 77 12.17 -4.64 -2.54
C TYR A 77 12.34 -5.24 -3.95
N PRO A 78 12.50 -6.56 -4.09
CA PRO A 78 12.62 -7.17 -5.41
C PRO A 78 11.32 -7.03 -6.20
N LEU A 79 11.38 -6.44 -7.39
CA LEU A 79 10.22 -6.27 -8.26
C LEU A 79 9.54 -7.61 -8.58
N SER A 80 10.32 -8.69 -8.70
CA SER A 80 9.83 -10.05 -8.98
C SER A 80 9.00 -10.66 -7.85
N MET A 81 9.06 -10.11 -6.63
CA MET A 81 8.30 -10.58 -5.47
C MET A 81 7.05 -9.76 -5.22
N LEU A 82 6.81 -8.71 -6.00
CA LEU A 82 5.62 -7.88 -5.92
C LEU A 82 4.59 -8.31 -6.97
N ALA A 83 3.32 -8.33 -6.60
CA ALA A 83 2.20 -8.53 -7.52
C ALA A 83 1.14 -7.46 -7.30
N ASN A 84 0.56 -6.95 -8.39
CA ASN A 84 -0.55 -6.00 -8.37
C ASN A 84 -1.88 -6.67 -8.67
N GLU A 85 -2.96 -6.11 -8.12
CA GLU A 85 -4.33 -6.53 -8.41
C GLU A 85 -4.57 -8.01 -8.09
N VAL A 86 -4.11 -8.44 -6.89
CA VAL A 86 -4.19 -9.83 -6.45
C VAL A 86 -5.63 -10.18 -6.06
N GLU A 87 -6.24 -11.09 -6.80
CA GLU A 87 -7.60 -11.55 -6.51
C GLU A 87 -7.58 -12.54 -5.33
N LEU A 88 -8.51 -12.33 -4.40
CA LEU A 88 -8.76 -13.18 -3.23
C LEU A 88 -10.22 -13.62 -3.24
N GLN A 89 -10.50 -14.80 -2.70
CA GLN A 89 -11.85 -15.32 -2.61
C GLN A 89 -12.18 -15.73 -1.17
N ILE A 90 -13.27 -15.17 -0.63
CA ILE A 90 -13.84 -15.58 0.67
C ILE A 90 -15.25 -16.12 0.41
N GLY A 91 -15.43 -17.44 0.43
CA GLY A 91 -16.69 -18.05 0.05
C GLY A 91 -17.10 -17.63 -1.38
N GLN A 92 -18.23 -16.96 -1.52
CA GLN A 92 -18.70 -16.43 -2.80
C GLN A 92 -18.21 -15.00 -3.10
N LYS A 93 -17.59 -14.32 -2.14
CA LYS A 93 -17.14 -12.94 -2.30
C LYS A 93 -15.75 -12.91 -2.88
N LYS A 94 -15.59 -12.19 -4.01
CA LYS A 94 -14.29 -11.86 -4.58
C LYS A 94 -13.81 -10.52 -4.03
N LEU A 95 -12.57 -10.49 -3.57
CA LEU A 95 -11.85 -9.31 -3.12
C LEU A 95 -10.61 -9.13 -3.99
N ARG A 96 -10.04 -7.94 -4.00
CA ARG A 96 -8.82 -7.65 -4.76
C ARG A 96 -7.91 -6.73 -3.95
N CYS A 97 -6.73 -7.23 -3.63
CA CYS A 97 -5.67 -6.43 -3.02
C CYS A 97 -4.93 -5.64 -4.08
N ASP A 98 -4.57 -4.41 -3.78
CA ASP A 98 -3.86 -3.55 -4.71
C ASP A 98 -2.45 -4.05 -5.01
N SER A 99 -1.64 -4.30 -3.98
CA SER A 99 -0.32 -4.92 -4.12
C SER A 99 -0.04 -5.88 -2.97
N VAL A 100 0.66 -6.96 -3.28
CA VAL A 100 1.13 -7.95 -2.31
C VAL A 100 2.61 -8.23 -2.56
N LEU A 101 3.40 -8.20 -1.48
CA LEU A 101 4.78 -8.70 -1.47
C LEU A 101 4.78 -10.15 -1.02
N TYR A 102 5.50 -10.98 -1.74
CA TYR A 102 5.74 -12.39 -1.40
C TYR A 102 7.21 -12.59 -0.99
N ASP A 103 7.48 -13.68 -0.29
CA ASP A 103 8.85 -14.15 -0.06
C ASP A 103 9.29 -15.15 -1.14
N HIS A 104 10.51 -15.69 -1.00
CA HIS A 104 11.07 -16.69 -1.93
C HIS A 104 10.29 -18.01 -1.99
N GLN A 105 9.41 -18.27 -1.00
CA GLN A 105 8.56 -19.45 -0.94
C GLN A 105 7.14 -19.16 -1.43
N ALA A 106 6.95 -18.00 -2.08
CA ALA A 106 5.66 -17.49 -2.52
C ALA A 106 4.63 -17.29 -1.36
N LYS A 107 5.12 -17.11 -0.13
CA LYS A 107 4.28 -16.76 1.01
C LYS A 107 4.07 -15.24 1.03
N PRO A 108 2.83 -14.74 1.17
CA PRO A 108 2.59 -13.31 1.29
C PRO A 108 3.18 -12.75 2.61
N ARG A 109 3.86 -11.61 2.52
CA ARG A 109 4.54 -10.95 3.65
C ARG A 109 4.01 -9.56 3.94
N MET A 110 3.48 -8.89 2.92
CA MET A 110 3.00 -7.52 3.05
C MET A 110 1.85 -7.26 2.08
N ILE A 111 0.86 -6.49 2.52
CA ILE A 111 -0.20 -5.92 1.68
C ILE A 111 0.01 -4.41 1.63
N VAL A 112 -0.16 -3.83 0.44
CA VAL A 112 -0.22 -2.38 0.26
C VAL A 112 -1.55 -2.01 -0.40
N GLU A 113 -2.27 -1.09 0.22
CA GLU A 113 -3.52 -0.51 -0.28
C GLU A 113 -3.27 0.95 -0.68
N TYR A 114 -3.73 1.34 -1.86
CA TYR A 114 -3.57 2.70 -2.35
C TYR A 114 -4.91 3.44 -2.36
N LYS A 115 -4.83 4.74 -2.21
CA LYS A 115 -5.94 5.69 -2.37
C LYS A 115 -5.46 6.87 -3.20
N ALA A 116 -6.41 7.55 -3.85
CA ALA A 116 -6.11 8.79 -4.54
C ALA A 116 -5.62 9.88 -3.55
N PRO A 117 -4.76 10.83 -3.98
CA PRO A 117 -4.17 11.86 -3.10
C PRO A 117 -5.18 12.71 -2.33
N GLY A 118 -6.39 12.91 -2.89
CA GLY A 118 -7.46 13.65 -2.21
C GLY A 118 -8.27 12.85 -1.18
N ILE A 119 -7.98 11.57 -0.99
CA ILE A 119 -8.71 10.69 -0.08
C ILE A 119 -8.00 10.63 1.26
N THR A 120 -8.68 11.04 2.32
CA THR A 120 -8.18 10.90 3.69
C THR A 120 -8.14 9.43 4.10
N ILE A 121 -7.01 9.00 4.64
CA ILE A 121 -6.86 7.65 5.19
C ILE A 121 -7.55 7.63 6.56
N THR A 122 -8.56 6.78 6.69
CA THR A 122 -9.38 6.64 7.90
C THR A 122 -9.36 5.19 8.38
N GLN A 123 -9.93 4.94 9.58
CA GLN A 123 -10.09 3.59 10.12
C GLN A 123 -10.74 2.62 9.10
N LYS A 124 -11.72 3.10 8.33
CA LYS A 124 -12.41 2.28 7.31
C LYS A 124 -11.47 1.70 6.25
N VAL A 125 -10.38 2.41 5.91
CA VAL A 125 -9.36 1.90 4.97
C VAL A 125 -8.56 0.79 5.63
N PHE A 126 -8.23 0.93 6.92
CA PHE A 126 -7.57 -0.14 7.68
C PHE A 126 -8.47 -1.37 7.87
N ASP A 127 -9.77 -1.19 8.07
CA ASP A 127 -10.73 -2.30 8.15
C ASP A 127 -10.78 -3.09 6.83
N GLN A 128 -10.70 -2.39 5.69
CA GLN A 128 -10.63 -3.01 4.37
C GLN A 128 -9.37 -3.87 4.22
N ILE A 129 -8.19 -3.32 4.51
CA ILE A 129 -6.93 -4.06 4.38
C ILE A 129 -6.82 -5.20 5.40
N SER A 130 -7.41 -5.02 6.58
CA SER A 130 -7.51 -6.06 7.61
C SER A 130 -8.35 -7.25 7.16
N ALA A 131 -9.44 -7.00 6.40
CA ALA A 131 -10.24 -8.07 5.82
C ALA A 131 -9.43 -8.92 4.81
N TYR A 132 -8.55 -8.30 4.03
CA TYR A 132 -7.61 -9.04 3.16
C TYR A 132 -6.62 -9.87 4.00
N ASN A 133 -6.17 -9.31 5.11
CA ASN A 133 -5.20 -9.96 5.98
C ASN A 133 -5.73 -11.19 6.71
N LEU A 134 -7.04 -11.32 6.89
CA LEU A 134 -7.66 -12.56 7.40
C LEU A 134 -7.35 -13.76 6.49
N LEU A 135 -7.12 -13.54 5.20
CA LEU A 135 -6.80 -14.58 4.23
C LEU A 135 -5.28 -14.74 4.01
N LEU A 136 -4.59 -13.63 3.90
CA LEU A 136 -3.18 -13.62 3.48
C LEU A 136 -2.21 -13.81 4.64
N HIS A 137 -2.61 -13.47 5.87
CA HIS A 137 -1.80 -13.65 7.08
C HIS A 137 -0.39 -13.03 6.94
N VAL A 138 -0.33 -11.79 6.46
CA VAL A 138 0.93 -11.08 6.24
C VAL A 138 1.47 -10.45 7.52
N ASP A 139 2.78 -10.18 7.54
CA ASP A 139 3.44 -9.54 8.67
C ASP A 139 3.24 -8.02 8.66
N TYR A 140 3.07 -7.40 7.48
CA TYR A 140 3.01 -5.95 7.33
C TYR A 140 1.80 -5.49 6.51
N LEU A 141 1.17 -4.41 6.96
CA LEU A 141 0.11 -3.71 6.24
C LEU A 141 0.56 -2.27 5.97
N ILE A 142 0.42 -1.83 4.72
CA ILE A 142 0.72 -0.45 4.33
C ILE A 142 -0.52 0.15 3.67
N VAL A 143 -0.82 1.40 4.00
CA VAL A 143 -1.83 2.22 3.34
C VAL A 143 -1.17 3.53 2.90
N SER A 144 -1.41 3.93 1.66
CA SER A 144 -0.87 5.18 1.11
C SER A 144 -1.86 5.87 0.19
N ASN A 145 -2.00 7.19 0.34
CA ASN A 145 -2.66 8.05 -0.64
C ASN A 145 -1.64 8.90 -1.45
N GLY A 146 -0.35 8.59 -1.29
CA GLY A 146 0.73 9.32 -1.93
C GLY A 146 1.17 10.58 -1.18
N ILE A 147 0.40 11.06 -0.21
CA ILE A 147 0.72 12.18 0.68
C ILE A 147 1.04 11.64 2.07
N ASP A 148 0.11 10.85 2.61
CA ASP A 148 0.21 10.18 3.89
C ASP A 148 0.49 8.70 3.66
N HIS A 149 1.41 8.14 4.46
CA HIS A 149 1.79 6.75 4.40
C HIS A 149 1.76 6.18 5.81
N TYR A 150 1.11 5.05 5.97
CA TYR A 150 1.05 4.33 7.23
C TYR A 150 1.53 2.91 7.01
N CYS A 151 2.41 2.45 7.90
CA CYS A 151 2.90 1.08 7.94
C CYS A 151 2.64 0.51 9.31
N CYS A 152 2.09 -0.69 9.38
CA CYS A 152 1.99 -1.40 10.64
C CYS A 152 2.46 -2.84 10.52
N LYS A 153 3.06 -3.35 11.60
CA LYS A 153 3.42 -4.75 11.78
C LYS A 153 2.33 -5.45 12.57
N MET A 154 1.98 -6.66 12.13
CA MET A 154 1.00 -7.49 12.81
C MET A 154 1.63 -8.25 13.97
N ASP A 155 1.05 -8.12 15.15
CA ASP A 155 1.30 -9.04 16.27
C ASP A 155 0.12 -10.00 16.40
N TYR A 156 0.29 -11.18 15.86
CA TYR A 156 -0.74 -12.23 15.88
C TYR A 156 -0.98 -12.81 17.27
N ASN A 157 -0.01 -12.72 18.19
CA ASN A 157 -0.16 -13.21 19.56
C ASN A 157 -1.10 -12.31 20.37
N SER A 158 -0.85 -11.00 20.32
CA SER A 158 -1.70 -10.01 21.00
C SER A 158 -2.90 -9.56 20.16
N LYS A 159 -2.98 -9.96 18.88
CA LYS A 159 -3.98 -9.53 17.89
C LYS A 159 -4.04 -8.01 17.74
N LYS A 160 -2.87 -7.36 17.70
CA LYS A 160 -2.72 -5.91 17.61
C LYS A 160 -1.89 -5.51 16.39
N TYR A 161 -2.08 -4.27 15.97
CA TYR A 161 -1.22 -3.59 14.99
C TYR A 161 -0.20 -2.74 15.75
N LEU A 162 1.06 -2.86 15.38
CA LEU A 162 2.12 -1.96 15.82
C LEU A 162 2.45 -1.02 14.66
N PHE A 163 2.07 0.25 14.79
CA PHE A 163 2.42 1.26 13.81
C PHE A 163 3.91 1.57 13.86
N LEU A 164 4.51 1.63 12.68
CA LEU A 164 5.94 1.88 12.50
C LEU A 164 6.15 3.33 12.08
N GLU A 165 7.23 3.93 12.55
CA GLU A 165 7.64 5.28 12.15
C GLU A 165 8.19 5.33 10.72
N GLU A 166 8.70 4.20 10.22
CA GLU A 166 9.26 4.05 8.88
C GLU A 166 8.78 2.75 8.21
N ILE A 167 8.71 2.77 6.89
CA ILE A 167 8.52 1.56 6.10
C ILE A 167 9.86 0.81 6.12
N PRO A 168 9.90 -0.44 6.59
CA PRO A 168 11.17 -1.16 6.71
C PRO A 168 11.80 -1.39 5.34
N ARG A 169 13.12 -1.43 5.28
CA ARG A 169 13.84 -1.90 4.09
C ARG A 169 13.60 -3.41 3.92
N TYR A 170 13.68 -3.90 2.68
CA TYR A 170 13.46 -5.32 2.39
C TYR A 170 14.35 -6.25 3.22
N GLU A 171 15.60 -5.88 3.44
CA GLU A 171 16.58 -6.64 4.24
C GLU A 171 16.21 -6.76 5.73
N ASN A 172 15.28 -5.94 6.22
CA ASN A 172 14.82 -5.89 7.61
C ASN A 172 13.42 -6.51 7.84
N LEU A 173 12.87 -7.22 6.82
CA LEU A 173 11.55 -7.86 6.92
C LEU A 173 11.58 -9.20 7.66
#